data_63feebfc28118a56f5e0baa910ea25a1
#
_entry.id   63feebfc28118a56f5e0baa910ea25a1
#
_cell.length_a   1.000
_cell.length_b   1.000
_cell.length_c   1.000
_cell.angle_alpha   90.00
_cell.angle_beta   90.00
_cell.angle_gamma   90.00
#
_symmetry.space_group_name_H-M   'P 1'
#
loop_
_entity.id
_entity.type
_entity.pdbx_description
1 polymer ?
#
loop_
_entity_poly.entity_id
_entity_poly.type
_entity_poly.pdbx_seq_one_letter_code
_entity_poly.pdbx_strand_id
1 'polypeptide(L)'
;MKRVLFSMVLLLAAGFTFAQEKSVKEAKSIANDVKPDFAQAEKLINEALNNAETKDNAETWDVAGFIQKRINEKEMENAYLRKPYDTLKVYNSALNMCKYYFKCDELAQIPNEKGKIKNKFRRSNSAAILAARPNLINGGIQFFNLDKNKEALDFFATYVDIAINPMFEKENLLQTDTVLPQIAYYASLAAAKMEDYPSVLKYAPYAKEDKEVGKYAICLLYTSPSPRD
;
A
#
# COMPACT_ATOMS: atom_id res chain seq x y z
N MET A 1 26.09 -14.87 39.78
CA MET A 1 26.32 -13.81 38.76
C MET A 1 25.63 -14.09 37.42
N LYS A 2 25.77 -15.25 36.79
CA LYS A 2 25.11 -15.55 35.47
C LYS A 2 23.56 -15.46 35.47
N ARG A 3 22.89 -15.86 36.54
CA ARG A 3 21.40 -15.80 36.67
C ARG A 3 20.86 -14.37 36.85
N VAL A 4 21.60 -13.46 37.49
CA VAL A 4 21.22 -12.06 37.65
C VAL A 4 21.36 -11.28 36.32
N LEU A 5 22.44 -11.58 35.57
CA LEU A 5 22.62 -10.99 34.24
C LEU A 5 21.50 -11.40 33.24
N PHE A 6 21.05 -12.67 33.28
CA PHE A 6 19.97 -13.15 32.45
C PHE A 6 18.61 -12.48 32.79
N SER A 7 18.34 -12.27 34.09
CA SER A 7 17.13 -11.57 34.52
C SER A 7 17.13 -10.09 34.14
N MET A 8 18.30 -9.44 34.14
CA MET A 8 18.45 -8.02 33.81
C MET A 8 18.29 -7.78 32.30
N VAL A 9 18.75 -8.72 31.46
CA VAL A 9 18.55 -8.67 29.99
C VAL A 9 17.08 -8.89 29.62
N LEU A 10 16.36 -9.79 30.30
CA LEU A 10 14.93 -10.02 30.10
C LEU A 10 14.08 -8.83 30.51
N LEU A 11 14.44 -8.12 31.62
CA LEU A 11 13.75 -6.91 32.05
C LEU A 11 13.97 -5.71 31.11
N LEU A 12 15.15 -5.59 30.52
CA LEU A 12 15.43 -4.57 29.50
C LEU A 12 14.63 -4.83 28.22
N ALA A 13 14.58 -6.07 27.72
CA ALA A 13 13.81 -6.44 26.52
C ALA A 13 12.31 -6.13 26.71
N ALA A 14 11.71 -6.52 27.86
CA ALA A 14 10.31 -6.24 28.13
C ALA A 14 10.00 -4.73 28.20
N GLY A 15 10.94 -3.92 28.71
CA GLY A 15 10.78 -2.46 28.77
C GLY A 15 10.74 -1.79 27.39
N PHE A 16 11.49 -2.30 26.43
CA PHE A 16 11.50 -1.77 25.06
C PHE A 16 10.22 -2.12 24.29
N THR A 17 9.66 -3.34 24.44
CA THR A 17 8.41 -3.76 23.80
C THR A 17 7.24 -2.86 24.20
N PHE A 18 7.08 -2.58 25.48
CA PHE A 18 6.03 -1.68 25.98
C PHE A 18 6.19 -0.24 25.45
N ALA A 19 7.42 0.25 25.31
CA ALA A 19 7.68 1.58 24.80
C ALA A 19 7.28 1.70 23.32
N GLN A 20 7.56 0.69 22.48
CA GLN A 20 7.25 0.70 21.06
C GLN A 20 5.75 0.53 20.77
N GLU A 21 5.05 -0.34 21.50
CA GLU A 21 3.59 -0.43 21.42
C GLU A 21 2.91 0.89 21.84
N LYS A 22 3.46 1.57 22.82
CA LYS A 22 3.00 2.90 23.23
C LYS A 22 3.19 3.91 22.11
N SER A 23 4.34 3.90 21.41
CA SER A 23 4.61 4.78 20.28
C SER A 23 3.64 4.56 19.12
N VAL A 24 3.23 3.31 18.82
CA VAL A 24 2.21 3.01 17.81
C VAL A 24 0.86 3.63 18.18
N LYS A 25 0.44 3.50 19.45
CA LYS A 25 -0.82 4.09 19.94
C LYS A 25 -0.76 5.61 19.94
N GLU A 26 0.37 6.18 20.31
CA GLU A 26 0.62 7.63 20.30
C GLU A 26 0.56 8.19 18.88
N ALA A 27 1.21 7.52 17.90
CA ALA A 27 1.15 7.89 16.49
C ALA A 27 -0.30 7.93 15.97
N LYS A 28 -1.10 6.91 16.32
CA LYS A 28 -2.53 6.87 15.97
C LYS A 28 -3.31 8.01 16.60
N SER A 29 -3.06 8.30 17.88
CA SER A 29 -3.72 9.39 18.61
C SER A 29 -3.42 10.75 17.98
N ILE A 30 -2.16 11.03 17.66
CA ILE A 30 -1.71 12.29 17.03
C ILE A 30 -2.38 12.45 15.64
N ALA A 31 -2.40 11.39 14.82
CA ALA A 31 -3.03 11.44 13.51
C ALA A 31 -4.56 11.59 13.57
N ASN A 32 -5.19 11.22 14.68
CA ASN A 32 -6.64 11.32 14.88
C ASN A 32 -7.07 12.62 15.56
N ASP A 33 -6.14 13.49 15.93
CA ASP A 33 -6.45 14.77 16.57
C ASP A 33 -7.24 15.69 15.63
N VAL A 34 -7.90 16.69 16.19
CA VAL A 34 -8.57 17.77 15.46
C VAL A 34 -7.56 18.61 14.65
N LYS A 35 -6.35 18.78 15.19
CA LYS A 35 -5.21 19.44 14.55
C LYS A 35 -4.04 18.43 14.50
N PRO A 36 -4.04 17.49 13.57
CA PRO A 36 -3.07 16.42 13.55
C PRO A 36 -1.67 16.92 13.20
N ASP A 37 -0.66 16.47 13.94
CA ASP A 37 0.74 16.58 13.54
C ASP A 37 1.14 15.31 12.79
N PHE A 38 0.86 15.31 11.48
CA PHE A 38 1.18 14.15 10.64
C PHE A 38 2.68 13.87 10.57
N ALA A 39 3.55 14.87 10.63
CA ALA A 39 4.98 14.67 10.59
C ALA A 39 5.46 13.89 11.83
N GLN A 40 4.96 14.24 13.01
CA GLN A 40 5.27 13.51 14.23
C GLN A 40 4.66 12.10 14.22
N ALA A 41 3.42 11.95 13.74
CA ALA A 41 2.78 10.64 13.63
C ALA A 41 3.55 9.70 12.67
N GLU A 42 3.97 10.20 11.50
CA GLU A 42 4.78 9.46 10.54
C GLU A 42 6.16 9.08 11.12
N LYS A 43 6.80 9.97 11.85
CA LYS A 43 8.07 9.69 12.51
C LYS A 43 7.94 8.51 13.48
N LEU A 44 6.97 8.58 14.40
CA LEU A 44 6.75 7.52 15.41
C LEU A 44 6.41 6.18 14.78
N ILE A 45 5.54 6.17 13.77
CA ILE A 45 5.15 4.90 13.14
C ILE A 45 6.28 4.32 12.30
N ASN A 46 7.09 5.14 11.62
CA ASN A 46 8.25 4.68 10.87
C ASN A 46 9.30 4.05 11.77
N GLU A 47 9.52 4.59 12.97
CA GLU A 47 10.37 3.96 13.98
C GLU A 47 9.84 2.57 14.37
N ALA A 48 8.53 2.44 14.59
CA ALA A 48 7.88 1.16 14.92
C ALA A 48 7.91 0.15 13.75
N LEU A 49 7.75 0.58 12.52
CA LEU A 49 7.83 -0.27 11.32
C LEU A 49 9.23 -0.88 11.11
N ASN A 50 10.26 -0.22 11.61
CA ASN A 50 11.66 -0.68 11.52
C ASN A 50 12.13 -1.41 12.78
N ASN A 51 11.35 -1.44 13.84
CA ASN A 51 11.72 -2.09 15.10
C ASN A 51 11.42 -3.59 15.05
N ALA A 52 12.38 -4.43 15.47
CA ALA A 52 12.28 -5.88 15.42
C ALA A 52 11.08 -6.46 16.21
N GLU A 53 10.60 -5.76 17.22
CA GLU A 53 9.50 -6.20 18.09
C GLU A 53 8.10 -5.86 17.55
N THR A 54 8.01 -4.81 16.69
CA THR A 54 6.72 -4.28 16.22
C THR A 54 6.51 -4.41 14.71
N LYS A 55 7.57 -4.60 13.92
CA LYS A 55 7.49 -4.71 12.45
C LYS A 55 6.64 -5.88 11.96
N ASP A 56 6.53 -6.95 12.73
CA ASP A 56 5.76 -8.15 12.40
C ASP A 56 4.36 -8.16 13.05
N ASN A 57 3.96 -7.04 13.69
CA ASN A 57 2.64 -6.88 14.27
C ASN A 57 1.69 -6.19 13.26
N ALA A 58 0.60 -6.87 12.89
CA ALA A 58 -0.40 -6.33 11.97
C ALA A 58 -0.97 -4.97 12.40
N GLU A 59 -1.10 -4.70 13.70
CA GLU A 59 -1.60 -3.42 14.22
C GLU A 59 -0.66 -2.25 13.89
N THR A 60 0.67 -2.47 13.86
CA THR A 60 1.64 -1.45 13.46
C THR A 60 1.40 -0.99 12.02
N TRP A 61 1.17 -1.94 11.11
CA TRP A 61 0.87 -1.66 9.71
C TRP A 61 -0.53 -1.07 9.50
N ASP A 62 -1.52 -1.48 10.33
CA ASP A 62 -2.85 -0.84 10.35
C ASP A 62 -2.74 0.64 10.72
N VAL A 63 -1.96 0.98 11.75
CA VAL A 63 -1.76 2.37 12.16
C VAL A 63 -1.00 3.16 11.11
N ALA A 64 0.01 2.56 10.46
CA ALA A 64 0.71 3.21 9.37
C ALA A 64 -0.25 3.54 8.21
N GLY A 65 -1.08 2.60 7.80
CA GLY A 65 -2.13 2.83 6.79
C GLY A 65 -3.16 3.86 7.24
N PHE A 66 -3.56 3.85 8.50
CA PHE A 66 -4.47 4.84 9.06
C PHE A 66 -3.91 6.26 9.00
N ILE A 67 -2.63 6.47 9.32
CA ILE A 67 -1.99 7.78 9.20
C ILE A 67 -2.04 8.28 7.76
N GLN A 68 -1.70 7.44 6.78
CA GLN A 68 -1.75 7.79 5.37
C GLN A 68 -3.19 8.10 4.90
N LYS A 69 -4.16 7.32 5.39
CA LYS A 69 -5.58 7.60 5.16
C LYS A 69 -5.96 9.00 5.65
N ARG A 70 -5.56 9.36 6.87
CA ARG A 70 -5.85 10.67 7.45
C ARG A 70 -5.18 11.83 6.69
N ILE A 71 -3.95 11.62 6.20
CA ILE A 71 -3.27 12.59 5.32
C ILE A 71 -4.06 12.77 4.02
N ASN A 72 -4.44 11.67 3.36
CA ASN A 72 -5.23 11.69 2.14
C ASN A 72 -6.56 12.43 2.34
N GLU A 73 -7.31 12.08 3.37
CA GLU A 73 -8.58 12.70 3.71
C GLU A 73 -8.43 14.21 3.94
N LYS A 74 -7.36 14.64 4.62
CA LYS A 74 -7.12 16.07 4.91
C LYS A 74 -6.81 16.87 3.64
N GLU A 75 -5.96 16.35 2.77
CA GLU A 75 -5.64 17.00 1.51
C GLU A 75 -6.86 17.02 0.56
N MET A 76 -7.64 15.93 0.52
CA MET A 76 -8.89 15.89 -0.24
C MET A 76 -9.95 16.86 0.31
N GLU A 77 -10.06 17.00 1.64
CA GLU A 77 -10.92 18.03 2.27
C GLU A 77 -10.49 19.43 1.84
N ASN A 78 -9.19 19.72 1.88
CA ASN A 78 -8.67 21.02 1.45
C ASN A 78 -9.00 21.28 -0.02
N ALA A 79 -8.80 20.31 -0.90
CA ALA A 79 -9.15 20.40 -2.32
C ALA A 79 -10.65 20.67 -2.53
N TYR A 80 -11.52 19.94 -1.83
CA TYR A 80 -12.97 20.12 -1.89
C TYR A 80 -13.39 21.52 -1.42
N LEU A 81 -12.76 22.02 -0.36
CA LEU A 81 -13.02 23.36 0.19
C LEU A 81 -12.31 24.49 -0.57
N ARG A 82 -11.67 24.17 -1.70
CA ARG A 82 -10.87 25.11 -2.51
C ARG A 82 -9.76 25.83 -1.71
N LYS A 83 -9.21 25.15 -0.71
CA LYS A 83 -8.04 25.60 0.05
C LYS A 83 -6.76 25.09 -0.63
N PRO A 84 -5.60 25.70 -0.34
CA PRO A 84 -4.33 25.16 -0.78
C PRO A 84 -4.17 23.71 -0.30
N TYR A 85 -3.78 22.79 -1.20
CA TYR A 85 -3.53 21.39 -0.92
C TYR A 85 -2.35 20.89 -1.73
N ASP A 86 -1.75 19.79 -1.29
CA ASP A 86 -0.63 19.16 -1.95
C ASP A 86 -1.10 17.94 -2.76
N THR A 87 -1.14 18.09 -4.08
CA THR A 87 -1.57 17.03 -5.00
C THR A 87 -0.68 15.79 -4.89
N LEU A 88 0.64 15.95 -4.71
CA LEU A 88 1.55 14.81 -4.54
C LEU A 88 1.29 14.08 -3.21
N LYS A 89 0.94 14.81 -2.16
CA LYS A 89 0.51 14.17 -0.91
C LYS A 89 -0.76 13.37 -1.08
N VAL A 90 -1.76 13.88 -1.84
CA VAL A 90 -2.99 13.09 -2.14
C VAL A 90 -2.62 11.76 -2.75
N TYR A 91 -1.77 11.76 -3.77
CA TYR A 91 -1.44 10.53 -4.50
C TYR A 91 -0.55 9.60 -3.67
N ASN A 92 0.54 10.12 -3.12
CA ASN A 92 1.50 9.32 -2.35
C ASN A 92 0.88 8.71 -1.09
N SER A 93 0.00 9.44 -0.40
CA SER A 93 -0.70 8.90 0.76
C SER A 93 -1.67 7.77 0.37
N ALA A 94 -2.37 7.87 -0.77
CA ALA A 94 -3.20 6.79 -1.28
C ALA A 94 -2.35 5.54 -1.59
N LEU A 95 -1.21 5.70 -2.24
CA LEU A 95 -0.29 4.60 -2.56
C LEU A 95 0.27 3.94 -1.29
N ASN A 96 0.78 4.75 -0.36
CA ASN A 96 1.35 4.25 0.88
C ASN A 96 0.31 3.57 1.76
N MET A 97 -0.91 4.11 1.83
CA MET A 97 -2.03 3.48 2.52
C MET A 97 -2.30 2.06 1.98
N CYS A 98 -2.33 1.89 0.66
CA CYS A 98 -2.52 0.57 0.06
C CYS A 98 -1.39 -0.38 0.45
N LYS A 99 -0.13 0.04 0.33
CA LYS A 99 1.05 -0.78 0.68
C LYS A 99 1.02 -1.22 2.16
N TYR A 100 0.68 -0.30 3.05
CA TYR A 100 0.62 -0.61 4.49
C TYR A 100 -0.56 -1.52 4.84
N TYR A 101 -1.73 -1.29 4.27
CA TYR A 101 -2.89 -2.15 4.52
C TYR A 101 -2.76 -3.54 3.91
N PHE A 102 -2.06 -3.69 2.78
CA PHE A 102 -1.73 -5.00 2.24
C PHE A 102 -0.82 -5.78 3.21
N LYS A 103 0.22 -5.13 3.74
CA LYS A 103 1.10 -5.77 4.74
C LYS A 103 0.38 -6.07 6.04
N CYS A 104 -0.52 -5.19 6.50
CA CYS A 104 -1.39 -5.47 7.63
C CYS A 104 -2.25 -6.71 7.39
N ASP A 105 -2.88 -6.84 6.22
CA ASP A 105 -3.72 -7.98 5.88
C ASP A 105 -2.91 -9.28 5.82
N GLU A 106 -1.74 -9.25 5.19
CA GLU A 106 -0.81 -10.39 5.14
C GLU A 106 -0.50 -10.91 6.55
N LEU A 107 -0.06 -10.03 7.45
CA LEU A 107 0.29 -10.39 8.82
C LEU A 107 -0.93 -10.86 9.64
N ALA A 108 -2.10 -10.26 9.41
CA ALA A 108 -3.33 -10.61 10.10
C ALA A 108 -3.96 -11.94 9.62
N GLN A 109 -3.48 -12.51 8.50
CA GLN A 109 -3.86 -13.84 8.03
C GLN A 109 -3.06 -14.97 8.71
N ILE A 110 -2.02 -14.65 9.47
CA ILE A 110 -1.25 -15.67 10.20
C ILE A 110 -2.14 -16.26 11.30
N PRO A 111 -2.35 -17.61 11.32
CA PRO A 111 -3.16 -18.26 12.34
C PRO A 111 -2.58 -18.04 13.74
N ASN A 112 -3.43 -17.84 14.72
CA ASN A 112 -3.02 -17.78 16.12
C ASN A 112 -2.65 -19.20 16.65
N GLU A 113 -2.19 -19.29 17.90
CA GLU A 113 -1.83 -20.55 18.57
C GLU A 113 -2.93 -21.63 18.53
N LYS A 114 -4.19 -21.24 18.34
CA LYS A 114 -5.36 -22.12 18.20
C LYS A 114 -5.71 -22.45 16.75
N GLY A 115 -4.84 -22.11 15.80
CA GLY A 115 -5.04 -22.32 14.36
C GLY A 115 -6.15 -21.43 13.74
N LYS A 116 -6.61 -20.40 14.43
CA LYS A 116 -7.67 -19.52 13.95
C LYS A 116 -7.13 -18.20 13.40
N ILE A 117 -7.58 -17.85 12.20
CA ILE A 117 -7.34 -16.51 11.61
C ILE A 117 -8.37 -15.53 12.17
N LYS A 118 -7.90 -14.41 12.72
CA LYS A 118 -8.75 -13.33 13.25
C LYS A 118 -8.33 -12.00 12.64
N ASN A 119 -8.64 -11.80 11.36
CA ASN A 119 -8.37 -10.54 10.70
C ASN A 119 -9.50 -9.52 10.95
N LYS A 120 -9.33 -8.73 12.01
CA LYS A 120 -10.27 -7.65 12.37
C LYS A 120 -10.13 -6.40 11.48
N PHE A 121 -9.04 -6.29 10.72
CA PHE A 121 -8.67 -5.10 9.97
C PHE A 121 -9.24 -5.09 8.54
N ARG A 122 -9.36 -6.27 7.91
CA ARG A 122 -9.65 -6.43 6.47
C ARG A 122 -10.82 -5.57 6.00
N ARG A 123 -11.95 -5.60 6.72
CA ARG A 123 -13.18 -4.90 6.30
C ARG A 123 -12.99 -3.37 6.24
N SER A 124 -12.36 -2.78 7.24
CA SER A 124 -12.12 -1.33 7.29
C SER A 124 -11.08 -0.89 6.28
N ASN A 125 -10.02 -1.70 6.14
CA ASN A 125 -8.89 -1.36 5.30
C ASN A 125 -9.22 -1.53 3.82
N SER A 126 -9.98 -2.59 3.43
CA SER A 126 -10.46 -2.73 2.06
C SER A 126 -11.37 -1.58 1.65
N ALA A 127 -12.29 -1.16 2.51
CA ALA A 127 -13.17 -0.01 2.23
C ALA A 127 -12.37 1.28 2.02
N ALA A 128 -11.33 1.53 2.84
CA ALA A 128 -10.48 2.70 2.70
C ALA A 128 -9.67 2.68 1.39
N ILE A 129 -9.12 1.54 1.03
CA ILE A 129 -8.38 1.35 -0.23
C ILE A 129 -9.29 1.63 -1.42
N LEU A 130 -10.50 1.05 -1.45
CA LEU A 130 -11.45 1.25 -2.55
C LEU A 130 -11.83 2.71 -2.72
N ALA A 131 -12.05 3.43 -1.62
CA ALA A 131 -12.36 4.87 -1.66
C ALA A 131 -11.22 5.71 -2.25
N ALA A 132 -9.97 5.37 -1.98
CA ALA A 132 -8.80 6.10 -2.47
C ALA A 132 -8.27 5.61 -3.83
N ARG A 133 -8.78 4.49 -4.34
CA ARG A 133 -8.30 3.84 -5.57
C ARG A 133 -8.23 4.76 -6.79
N PRO A 134 -9.16 5.71 -7.04
CA PRO A 134 -9.04 6.66 -8.15
C PRO A 134 -7.78 7.54 -8.07
N ASN A 135 -7.26 7.82 -6.88
CA ASN A 135 -6.05 8.61 -6.72
C ASN A 135 -4.79 7.87 -7.23
N LEU A 136 -4.83 6.53 -7.29
CA LEU A 136 -3.75 5.76 -7.88
C LEU A 136 -3.67 5.99 -9.40
N ILE A 137 -4.81 6.08 -10.09
CA ILE A 137 -4.84 6.39 -11.52
C ILE A 137 -4.23 7.77 -11.75
N ASN A 138 -4.69 8.77 -11.02
CA ASN A 138 -4.24 10.15 -11.18
C ASN A 138 -2.74 10.30 -10.89
N GLY A 139 -2.26 9.65 -9.82
CA GLY A 139 -0.84 9.62 -9.47
C GLY A 139 -0.01 8.95 -10.57
N GLY A 140 -0.46 7.79 -11.06
CA GLY A 140 0.20 7.07 -12.16
C GLY A 140 0.31 7.92 -13.42
N ILE A 141 -0.78 8.57 -13.85
CA ILE A 141 -0.80 9.46 -15.02
C ILE A 141 0.15 10.63 -14.82
N GLN A 142 0.15 11.25 -13.65
CA GLN A 142 1.03 12.40 -13.39
C GLN A 142 2.51 12.01 -13.52
N PHE A 143 2.93 10.91 -12.90
CA PHE A 143 4.33 10.47 -12.98
C PHE A 143 4.69 9.95 -14.38
N PHE A 144 3.76 9.28 -15.06
CA PHE A 144 3.98 8.82 -16.42
C PHE A 144 4.21 9.97 -17.40
N ASN A 145 3.42 11.05 -17.30
CA ASN A 145 3.58 12.26 -18.11
C ASN A 145 4.90 13.01 -17.83
N LEU A 146 5.51 12.80 -16.67
CA LEU A 146 6.81 13.33 -16.30
C LEU A 146 7.95 12.38 -16.67
N ASP A 147 7.68 11.29 -17.38
CA ASP A 147 8.61 10.20 -17.72
C ASP A 147 9.26 9.53 -16.50
N LYS A 148 8.62 9.63 -15.34
CA LYS A 148 8.99 8.96 -14.09
C LYS A 148 8.34 7.57 -14.06
N ASN A 149 8.86 6.67 -14.91
CA ASN A 149 8.23 5.39 -15.19
C ASN A 149 8.18 4.45 -13.98
N LYS A 150 9.17 4.52 -13.07
CA LYS A 150 9.19 3.72 -11.85
C LYS A 150 8.06 4.09 -10.90
N GLU A 151 7.91 5.38 -10.64
CA GLU A 151 6.83 5.90 -9.81
C GLU A 151 5.47 5.63 -10.47
N ALA A 152 5.35 5.84 -11.78
CA ALA A 152 4.13 5.55 -12.53
C ALA A 152 3.75 4.06 -12.42
N LEU A 153 4.72 3.17 -12.56
CA LEU A 153 4.52 1.73 -12.40
C LEU A 153 4.03 1.41 -10.98
N ASP A 154 4.62 1.98 -9.94
CA ASP A 154 4.20 1.76 -8.55
C ASP A 154 2.70 2.05 -8.35
N PHE A 155 2.20 3.13 -8.95
CA PHE A 155 0.79 3.52 -8.88
C PHE A 155 -0.12 2.58 -9.69
N PHE A 156 0.19 2.39 -10.97
CA PHE A 156 -0.63 1.55 -11.86
C PHE A 156 -0.63 0.09 -11.42
N ALA A 157 0.54 -0.43 -11.04
CA ALA A 157 0.68 -1.77 -10.50
C ALA A 157 -0.17 -1.98 -9.25
N THR A 158 -0.14 -1.03 -8.30
CA THR A 158 -0.96 -1.10 -7.09
C THR A 158 -2.45 -1.10 -7.42
N TYR A 159 -2.89 -0.32 -8.43
CA TYR A 159 -4.27 -0.33 -8.88
C TYR A 159 -4.71 -1.70 -9.40
N VAL A 160 -3.87 -2.37 -10.20
CA VAL A 160 -4.15 -3.71 -10.72
C VAL A 160 -4.05 -4.75 -9.60
N ASP A 161 -3.05 -4.66 -8.74
CA ASP A 161 -2.84 -5.59 -7.63
C ASP A 161 -4.04 -5.59 -6.64
N ILE A 162 -4.76 -4.46 -6.48
CA ILE A 162 -6.03 -4.43 -5.73
C ILE A 162 -7.03 -5.42 -6.33
N ALA A 163 -7.16 -5.49 -7.65
CA ALA A 163 -8.16 -6.33 -8.30
C ALA A 163 -7.91 -7.83 -8.15
N ILE A 164 -6.66 -8.23 -7.93
CA ILE A 164 -6.25 -9.63 -7.77
C ILE A 164 -6.00 -10.03 -6.31
N ASN A 165 -6.04 -9.07 -5.38
CA ASN A 165 -5.77 -9.34 -3.98
C ASN A 165 -6.99 -10.00 -3.31
N PRO A 166 -6.82 -11.11 -2.56
CA PRO A 166 -7.91 -11.80 -1.86
C PRO A 166 -8.72 -10.92 -0.88
N MET A 167 -8.17 -9.78 -0.48
CA MET A 167 -8.86 -8.78 0.32
C MET A 167 -10.13 -8.24 -0.37
N PHE A 168 -10.16 -8.27 -1.73
CA PHE A 168 -11.21 -7.71 -2.59
C PHE A 168 -11.95 -8.76 -3.41
N GLU A 169 -11.88 -10.03 -3.01
CA GLU A 169 -12.53 -11.13 -3.75
C GLU A 169 -14.03 -10.89 -3.97
N LYS A 170 -14.71 -10.28 -2.98
CA LYS A 170 -16.15 -10.02 -3.04
C LYS A 170 -16.54 -8.94 -4.04
N GLU A 171 -15.65 -8.02 -4.31
CA GLU A 171 -15.84 -6.89 -5.22
C GLU A 171 -15.75 -7.32 -6.69
N ASN A 172 -15.14 -8.47 -6.95
CA ASN A 172 -14.97 -9.06 -8.29
C ASN A 172 -14.43 -8.06 -9.34
N LEU A 173 -13.44 -7.28 -8.94
CA LEU A 173 -12.92 -6.15 -9.71
C LEU A 173 -12.37 -6.54 -11.09
N LEU A 174 -11.88 -7.77 -11.24
CA LEU A 174 -11.44 -8.28 -12.55
C LEU A 174 -12.55 -8.29 -13.62
N GLN A 175 -13.82 -8.38 -13.20
CA GLN A 175 -14.97 -8.41 -14.09
C GLN A 175 -15.77 -7.11 -14.09
N THR A 176 -15.76 -6.39 -12.98
CA THR A 176 -16.62 -5.22 -12.78
C THR A 176 -15.93 -3.90 -13.09
N ASP A 177 -14.61 -3.85 -13.04
CA ASP A 177 -13.84 -2.64 -13.28
C ASP A 177 -13.46 -2.50 -14.76
N THR A 178 -14.22 -1.69 -15.47
CA THR A 178 -14.02 -1.44 -16.91
C THR A 178 -12.77 -0.64 -17.24
N VAL A 179 -12.14 0.02 -16.26
CA VAL A 179 -10.92 0.82 -16.44
C VAL A 179 -9.66 -0.02 -16.21
N LEU A 180 -9.81 -1.16 -15.51
CA LEU A 180 -8.69 -2.02 -15.14
C LEU A 180 -7.79 -2.42 -16.33
N PRO A 181 -8.32 -2.84 -17.51
CA PRO A 181 -7.48 -3.23 -18.63
C PRO A 181 -6.58 -2.09 -19.13
N GLN A 182 -7.10 -0.86 -19.17
CA GLN A 182 -6.33 0.31 -19.59
C GLN A 182 -5.20 0.60 -18.59
N ILE A 183 -5.47 0.53 -17.28
CA ILE A 183 -4.44 0.76 -16.26
C ILE A 183 -3.40 -0.36 -16.28
N ALA A 184 -3.80 -1.61 -16.50
CA ALA A 184 -2.87 -2.73 -16.67
C ALA A 184 -1.95 -2.54 -17.90
N TYR A 185 -2.47 -2.00 -18.99
CA TYR A 185 -1.66 -1.63 -20.14
C TYR A 185 -0.64 -0.54 -19.77
N TYR A 186 -1.06 0.54 -19.10
CA TYR A 186 -0.12 1.60 -18.68
C TYR A 186 0.92 1.10 -17.67
N ALA A 187 0.57 0.19 -16.77
CA ALA A 187 1.54 -0.49 -15.91
C ALA A 187 2.60 -1.24 -16.72
N SER A 188 2.14 -2.00 -17.73
CA SER A 188 3.03 -2.75 -18.62
C SER A 188 3.90 -1.85 -19.47
N LEU A 189 3.35 -0.73 -19.95
CA LEU A 189 4.08 0.23 -20.76
C LEU A 189 5.16 0.96 -19.95
N ALA A 190 4.85 1.37 -18.72
CA ALA A 190 5.82 1.96 -17.79
C ALA A 190 6.95 0.97 -17.47
N ALA A 191 6.62 -0.30 -17.24
CA ALA A 191 7.57 -1.37 -17.03
C ALA A 191 8.47 -1.60 -18.26
N ALA A 192 7.89 -1.65 -19.46
CA ALA A 192 8.63 -1.84 -20.70
C ALA A 192 9.63 -0.72 -20.98
N LYS A 193 9.27 0.54 -20.68
CA LYS A 193 10.19 1.68 -20.79
C LYS A 193 11.42 1.59 -19.87
N MET A 194 11.34 0.76 -18.83
CA MET A 194 12.44 0.51 -17.89
C MET A 194 13.10 -0.86 -18.10
N GLU A 195 12.67 -1.61 -19.13
CA GLU A 195 13.12 -2.98 -19.36
C GLU A 195 12.80 -3.94 -18.20
N ASP A 196 11.79 -3.60 -17.36
CA ASP A 196 11.28 -4.46 -16.30
C ASP A 196 10.30 -5.49 -16.89
N TYR A 197 10.85 -6.46 -17.61
CA TYR A 197 10.08 -7.51 -18.27
C TYR A 197 9.25 -8.38 -17.32
N PRO A 198 9.70 -8.72 -16.10
CA PRO A 198 8.85 -9.38 -15.12
C PRO A 198 7.53 -8.65 -14.84
N SER A 199 7.58 -7.33 -14.69
CA SER A 199 6.37 -6.52 -14.52
C SER A 199 5.52 -6.44 -15.79
N VAL A 200 6.13 -6.38 -16.99
CA VAL A 200 5.38 -6.48 -18.27
C VAL A 200 4.59 -7.79 -18.31
N LEU A 201 5.25 -8.92 -18.04
CA LEU A 201 4.61 -10.26 -18.08
C LEU A 201 3.53 -10.39 -16.99
N LYS A 202 3.66 -9.70 -15.87
CA LYS A 202 2.67 -9.71 -14.78
C LYS A 202 1.40 -8.95 -15.16
N TYR A 203 1.52 -7.77 -15.75
CA TYR A 203 0.37 -6.85 -15.90
C TYR A 203 -0.28 -6.88 -17.29
N ALA A 204 0.47 -7.05 -18.38
CA ALA A 204 -0.08 -7.06 -19.74
C ALA A 204 -1.19 -8.10 -19.99
N PRO A 205 -1.20 -9.28 -19.34
CA PRO A 205 -2.29 -10.24 -19.49
C PRO A 205 -3.68 -9.70 -19.12
N TYR A 206 -3.76 -8.73 -18.17
CA TYR A 206 -5.03 -8.14 -17.77
C TYR A 206 -5.59 -7.13 -18.79
N ALA A 207 -4.79 -6.70 -19.76
CA ALA A 207 -5.18 -5.78 -20.81
C ALA A 207 -5.46 -6.45 -22.18
N LYS A 208 -5.02 -7.69 -22.39
CA LYS A 208 -4.97 -8.34 -23.71
C LYS A 208 -6.32 -8.47 -24.43
N GLU A 209 -7.43 -8.60 -23.69
CA GLU A 209 -8.77 -8.76 -24.24
C GLU A 209 -9.50 -7.42 -24.42
N ASP A 210 -8.88 -6.30 -24.05
CA ASP A 210 -9.48 -4.98 -24.21
C ASP A 210 -9.47 -4.55 -25.68
N LYS A 211 -10.59 -3.93 -26.11
CA LYS A 211 -10.78 -3.55 -27.53
C LYS A 211 -9.84 -2.43 -27.99
N GLU A 212 -9.44 -1.55 -27.10
CA GLU A 212 -8.62 -0.37 -27.41
C GLU A 212 -7.12 -0.65 -27.24
N VAL A 213 -6.74 -1.21 -26.08
CA VAL A 213 -5.33 -1.38 -25.71
C VAL A 213 -4.80 -2.80 -25.86
N GLY A 214 -5.68 -3.81 -26.08
CA GLY A 214 -5.30 -5.22 -26.09
C GLY A 214 -4.23 -5.57 -27.10
N LYS A 215 -4.32 -5.06 -28.33
CA LYS A 215 -3.29 -5.28 -29.37
C LYS A 215 -1.90 -4.76 -28.95
N TYR A 216 -1.85 -3.65 -28.23
CA TYR A 216 -0.58 -3.09 -27.75
C TYR A 216 -0.03 -3.89 -26.57
N ALA A 217 -0.90 -4.34 -25.66
CA ALA A 217 -0.51 -5.23 -24.56
C ALA A 217 0.05 -6.57 -25.08
N ILE A 218 -0.56 -7.13 -26.13
CA ILE A 218 -0.06 -8.33 -26.82
C ILE A 218 1.34 -8.06 -27.42
N CYS A 219 1.53 -6.92 -28.10
CA CYS A 219 2.86 -6.56 -28.62
C CYS A 219 3.92 -6.53 -27.50
N LEU A 220 3.62 -5.92 -26.36
CA LEU A 220 4.54 -5.88 -25.21
C LEU A 220 4.90 -7.29 -24.71
N LEU A 221 3.93 -8.21 -24.66
CA LEU A 221 4.16 -9.60 -24.25
C LEU A 221 5.10 -10.34 -25.22
N TYR A 222 4.93 -10.15 -26.52
CA TYR A 222 5.76 -10.84 -27.53
C TYR A 222 7.14 -10.21 -27.74
N THR A 223 7.32 -8.93 -27.41
CA THR A 223 8.62 -8.24 -27.53
C THR A 223 9.46 -8.38 -26.26
N SER A 224 8.88 -8.84 -25.16
CA SER A 224 9.62 -9.12 -23.92
C SER A 224 10.45 -10.41 -24.10
N PRO A 225 11.73 -10.40 -23.67
CA PRO A 225 12.56 -11.61 -23.67
C PRO A 225 11.88 -12.75 -22.91
N SER A 226 11.99 -13.96 -23.47
CA SER A 226 11.49 -15.15 -22.77
C SER A 226 12.27 -15.39 -21.48
N PRO A 227 11.62 -15.82 -20.38
CA PRO A 227 12.34 -16.20 -19.15
C PRO A 227 13.35 -17.35 -19.34
N ARG A 228 13.47 -17.87 -20.56
CA ARG A 228 14.36 -18.98 -20.94
C ARG A 228 15.59 -18.56 -21.77
N ASP A 229 15.68 -17.30 -22.08
CA ASP A 229 16.84 -16.69 -22.77
C ASP A 229 17.73 -15.97 -21.75
#